data_a17bc4b012966ea84260b7609f3e3f8a
#
_entry.id   a17bc4b012966ea84260b7609f3e3f8a
#
_cell.length_a   1.000
_cell.length_b   1.000
_cell.length_c   1.000
_cell.angle_alpha   90.00
_cell.angle_beta   90.00
_cell.angle_gamma   90.00
#
_symmetry.space_group_name_H-M   'P 1'
#
loop_
_entity.id
_entity.type
_entity.pdbx_description
1 polymer ?
#
loop_
_entity_poly.entity_id
_entity_poly.type
_entity_poly.pdbx_seq_one_letter_code
_entity_poly.pdbx_strand_id
1 'polypeptide(L)'
;MTTLFTASSANAAGVNYVALGDSYSAGVGAGNYLSDSGSCKRSTNAYAYLWSNANSPSSFSFVACSGARTGDVLNSQISALKSSTTLVSLTIGGNDAGFSSTMQTCVLGSDSDCLNAVNTAENYAVNTLPGQLDQVYSAIKSKSPNAHVVVMGYPHLYQIGGYCLFGIGDTKRAAINEAADTLDSVISKEVANAGFTFADVRDTFAGHEICGGLDTWLHSTTWPIDESYHPNSSGQADGYLPVFSQS
;
A
#
# COMPACT_ATOMS: atom_id res chain seq x y z
N MET A 1 -26.31 -13.28 -33.94
CA MET A 1 -26.45 -11.90 -33.40
C MET A 1 -25.55 -11.82 -32.20
N THR A 2 -24.40 -11.18 -32.35
CA THR A 2 -23.39 -11.00 -31.28
C THR A 2 -23.65 -9.64 -30.66
N THR A 3 -24.19 -9.62 -29.46
CA THR A 3 -24.37 -8.38 -28.69
C THR A 3 -23.03 -7.94 -28.17
N LEU A 4 -22.47 -6.89 -28.73
CA LEU A 4 -21.34 -6.17 -28.15
C LEU A 4 -21.85 -5.43 -26.90
N PHE A 5 -21.39 -5.85 -25.73
CA PHE A 5 -21.47 -5.05 -24.51
C PHE A 5 -20.38 -3.97 -24.58
N THR A 6 -20.78 -2.75 -24.92
CA THR A 6 -19.93 -1.58 -24.70
C THR A 6 -19.95 -1.29 -23.21
N ALA A 7 -18.83 -1.56 -22.51
CA ALA A 7 -18.61 -1.03 -21.18
C ALA A 7 -18.54 0.50 -21.28
N SER A 8 -19.59 1.18 -20.83
CA SER A 8 -19.56 2.62 -20.60
C SER A 8 -18.56 2.87 -19.47
N SER A 9 -17.43 3.51 -19.77
CA SER A 9 -16.62 4.13 -18.75
C SER A 9 -17.48 5.15 -18.02
N ALA A 10 -17.83 4.87 -16.77
CA ALA A 10 -18.49 5.84 -15.91
C ALA A 10 -17.50 7.01 -15.74
N ASN A 11 -17.85 8.14 -16.33
CA ASN A 11 -17.05 9.36 -16.23
C ASN A 11 -17.12 9.82 -14.77
N ALA A 12 -16.01 9.83 -14.06
CA ALA A 12 -15.90 10.29 -12.67
C ALA A 12 -15.99 11.83 -12.56
N ALA A 13 -16.72 12.46 -13.49
CA ALA A 13 -17.01 13.89 -13.45
C ALA A 13 -17.71 14.22 -12.11
N GLY A 14 -17.08 15.07 -11.30
CA GLY A 14 -17.51 15.40 -9.95
C GLY A 14 -16.72 14.75 -8.83
N VAL A 15 -15.81 13.78 -9.14
CA VAL A 15 -14.90 13.21 -8.14
C VAL A 15 -13.72 14.14 -7.90
N ASN A 16 -13.50 14.50 -6.64
CA ASN A 16 -12.30 15.19 -6.18
C ASN A 16 -11.46 14.19 -5.39
N TYR A 17 -10.39 13.69 -6.01
CA TYR A 17 -9.59 12.60 -5.47
C TYR A 17 -8.30 13.09 -4.83
N VAL A 18 -8.00 12.57 -3.63
CA VAL A 18 -6.72 12.78 -2.94
C VAL A 18 -6.12 11.42 -2.58
N ALA A 19 -4.91 11.14 -3.10
CA ALA A 19 -4.13 9.94 -2.77
C ALA A 19 -3.07 10.31 -1.73
N LEU A 20 -3.25 9.80 -0.52
CA LEU A 20 -2.34 9.89 0.62
C LEU A 20 -1.53 8.60 0.74
N GLY A 21 -0.64 8.55 1.72
CA GLY A 21 -0.04 7.31 2.19
C GLY A 21 1.46 7.25 2.07
N ASP A 22 1.98 6.03 2.10
CA ASP A 22 3.40 5.71 2.11
C ASP A 22 3.94 5.32 0.72
N SER A 23 5.02 4.55 0.69
CA SER A 23 5.69 4.12 -0.54
C SER A 23 4.83 3.22 -1.44
N TYR A 24 3.94 2.40 -0.86
CA TYR A 24 3.05 1.54 -1.64
C TYR A 24 2.00 2.36 -2.39
N SER A 25 1.43 3.39 -1.73
CA SER A 25 0.55 4.36 -2.39
C SER A 25 1.29 5.28 -3.35
N ALA A 26 2.54 5.66 -3.06
CA ALA A 26 3.36 6.47 -3.96
C ALA A 26 3.78 5.71 -5.23
N GLY A 27 3.78 4.37 -5.20
CA GLY A 27 4.20 3.52 -6.32
C GLY A 27 5.71 3.37 -6.41
N VAL A 28 6.40 3.37 -5.27
CA VAL A 28 7.84 3.01 -5.21
C VAL A 28 8.01 1.61 -5.77
N GLY A 29 9.03 1.40 -6.61
CA GLY A 29 9.25 0.14 -7.32
C GLY A 29 8.57 0.06 -8.70
N ALA A 30 7.58 0.89 -8.99
CA ALA A 30 6.86 0.85 -10.28
C ALA A 30 7.54 1.66 -11.41
N GLY A 31 8.64 2.36 -11.11
CA GLY A 31 9.34 3.22 -12.08
C GLY A 31 8.55 4.47 -12.47
N ASN A 32 8.96 5.15 -13.54
CA ASN A 32 8.27 6.32 -14.11
C ASN A 32 7.89 7.38 -13.05
N TYR A 33 8.86 7.77 -12.22
CA TYR A 33 8.63 8.75 -11.15
C TYR A 33 8.41 10.15 -11.69
N LEU A 34 7.46 10.87 -11.10
CA LEU A 34 7.23 12.28 -11.38
C LEU A 34 8.46 13.11 -10.99
N SER A 35 8.91 13.96 -11.88
CA SER A 35 10.14 14.75 -11.71
C SER A 35 10.09 15.72 -10.53
N ASP A 36 8.89 16.15 -10.13
CA ASP A 36 8.63 17.04 -9.00
C ASP A 36 8.40 16.31 -7.68
N SER A 37 8.42 14.98 -7.68
CA SER A 37 8.14 14.19 -6.48
C SER A 37 9.34 14.04 -5.53
N GLY A 38 10.57 14.29 -6.01
CA GLY A 38 11.78 14.18 -5.20
C GLY A 38 11.91 12.83 -4.49
N SER A 39 12.21 12.87 -3.19
CA SER A 39 12.35 11.68 -2.36
C SER A 39 11.03 10.91 -2.12
N CYS A 40 9.89 11.53 -2.41
CA CYS A 40 8.59 10.84 -2.28
C CYS A 40 8.38 9.76 -3.33
N LYS A 41 9.11 9.82 -4.47
CA LYS A 41 9.06 8.80 -5.54
C LYS A 41 7.64 8.46 -5.99
N ARG A 42 6.80 9.47 -6.22
CA ARG A 42 5.46 9.26 -6.77
C ARG A 42 5.56 8.82 -8.23
N SER A 43 4.97 7.66 -8.53
CA SER A 43 5.02 7.05 -9.85
C SER A 43 3.75 7.32 -10.66
N THR A 44 3.90 7.53 -11.97
CA THR A 44 2.76 7.53 -12.90
C THR A 44 2.19 6.13 -13.12
N ASN A 45 2.88 5.08 -12.65
CA ASN A 45 2.42 3.71 -12.62
C ASN A 45 1.75 3.32 -11.28
N ALA A 46 1.68 4.22 -10.29
CA ALA A 46 0.96 3.97 -9.04
C ALA A 46 -0.53 3.77 -9.30
N TYR A 47 -1.18 2.86 -8.58
CA TYR A 47 -2.61 2.55 -8.75
C TYR A 47 -3.50 3.82 -8.73
N ALA A 48 -3.18 4.75 -7.84
CA ALA A 48 -3.92 6.00 -7.71
C ALA A 48 -3.80 6.88 -8.95
N TYR A 49 -2.60 6.96 -9.55
CA TYR A 49 -2.36 7.72 -10.77
C TYR A 49 -3.02 7.04 -11.98
N LEU A 50 -2.90 5.72 -12.08
CA LEU A 50 -3.55 4.93 -13.12
C LEU A 50 -5.08 5.08 -13.08
N TRP A 51 -5.65 5.01 -11.88
CA TRP A 51 -7.09 5.22 -11.69
C TRP A 51 -7.52 6.63 -12.12
N SER A 52 -6.75 7.63 -11.73
CA SER A 52 -7.01 9.03 -12.11
C SER A 52 -6.99 9.23 -13.62
N ASN A 53 -6.02 8.64 -14.32
CA ASN A 53 -5.94 8.71 -15.78
C ASN A 53 -7.13 8.01 -16.47
N ALA A 54 -7.54 6.86 -15.97
CA ALA A 54 -8.64 6.09 -16.55
C ALA A 54 -10.01 6.74 -16.32
N ASN A 55 -10.21 7.43 -15.20
CA ASN A 55 -11.51 7.93 -14.77
C ASN A 55 -11.68 9.45 -14.92
N SER A 56 -10.60 10.20 -15.17
CA SER A 56 -10.63 11.67 -15.38
C SER A 56 -11.42 12.42 -14.29
N PRO A 57 -11.02 12.32 -13.00
CA PRO A 57 -11.69 13.03 -11.91
C PRO A 57 -11.61 14.54 -12.09
N SER A 58 -12.52 15.31 -11.48
CA SER A 58 -12.54 16.78 -11.54
C SER A 58 -11.28 17.40 -10.94
N SER A 59 -10.70 16.74 -9.95
CA SER A 59 -9.37 17.09 -9.41
C SER A 59 -8.66 15.84 -8.89
N PHE A 60 -7.33 15.84 -8.99
CA PHE A 60 -6.49 14.81 -8.43
C PHE A 60 -5.31 15.43 -7.68
N SER A 61 -5.14 15.09 -6.41
CA SER A 61 -3.99 15.47 -5.59
C SER A 61 -3.24 14.23 -5.15
N PHE A 62 -2.01 14.08 -5.61
CA PHE A 62 -1.18 12.92 -5.32
C PHE A 62 -0.07 13.33 -4.35
N VAL A 63 -0.25 13.05 -3.07
CA VAL A 63 0.65 13.50 -1.98
C VAL A 63 1.25 12.37 -1.16
N ALA A 64 1.01 11.10 -1.53
CA ALA A 64 1.70 9.96 -0.95
C ALA A 64 3.22 10.13 -1.04
N CYS A 65 3.96 9.60 -0.06
CA CYS A 65 5.39 9.81 0.02
C CYS A 65 6.12 8.58 0.56
N SER A 66 7.19 8.18 -0.13
CA SER A 66 8.07 7.08 0.30
C SER A 66 8.50 7.27 1.76
N GLY A 67 8.40 6.20 2.56
CA GLY A 67 8.79 6.20 3.97
C GLY A 67 7.81 6.87 4.93
N ALA A 68 6.68 7.42 4.45
CA ALA A 68 5.73 8.13 5.30
C ALA A 68 5.17 7.22 6.41
N ARG A 69 5.07 7.78 7.59
CA ARG A 69 4.41 7.23 8.77
C ARG A 69 3.09 7.96 9.04
N THR A 70 2.32 7.47 9.97
CA THR A 70 1.06 8.12 10.41
C THR A 70 1.25 9.59 10.77
N GLY A 71 2.35 9.92 11.47
CA GLY A 71 2.72 11.30 11.80
C GLY A 71 3.00 12.17 10.58
N ASP A 72 3.58 11.62 9.51
CA ASP A 72 3.85 12.36 8.27
C ASP A 72 2.56 12.66 7.51
N VAL A 73 1.61 11.72 7.50
CA VAL A 73 0.28 11.96 6.95
C VAL A 73 -0.37 13.13 7.66
N LEU A 74 -0.38 13.14 8.99
CA LEU A 74 -0.96 14.21 9.79
C LEU A 74 -0.28 15.58 9.60
N ASN A 75 1.06 15.60 9.53
CA ASN A 75 1.83 16.85 9.49
C ASN A 75 1.95 17.44 8.09
N SER A 76 1.89 16.61 7.04
CA SER A 76 2.21 17.05 5.68
C SER A 76 1.09 16.80 4.68
N GLN A 77 0.54 15.56 4.64
CA GLN A 77 -0.36 15.15 3.58
C GLN A 77 -1.82 15.58 3.81
N ILE A 78 -2.26 15.63 5.06
CA ILE A 78 -3.64 15.98 5.43
C ILE A 78 -4.07 17.36 4.91
N SER A 79 -3.13 18.26 4.64
CA SER A 79 -3.39 19.60 4.10
C SER A 79 -3.96 19.60 2.68
N ALA A 80 -3.78 18.51 1.94
CA ALA A 80 -4.35 18.33 0.59
C ALA A 80 -5.87 18.09 0.62
N LEU A 81 -6.41 17.64 1.75
CA LEU A 81 -7.83 17.36 1.93
C LEU A 81 -8.64 18.63 2.09
N LYS A 82 -9.84 18.64 1.50
CA LYS A 82 -10.83 19.72 1.55
C LYS A 82 -12.20 19.14 1.83
N SER A 83 -13.14 19.99 2.29
CA SER A 83 -14.54 19.59 2.46
C SER A 83 -15.22 19.13 1.14
N SER A 84 -14.66 19.55 0.00
CA SER A 84 -15.08 19.13 -1.34
C SER A 84 -14.40 17.84 -1.82
N THR A 85 -13.45 17.25 -1.08
CA THR A 85 -12.84 15.95 -1.43
C THR A 85 -13.91 14.87 -1.30
N THR A 86 -14.03 14.03 -2.33
CA THR A 86 -15.06 12.98 -2.40
C THR A 86 -14.47 11.57 -2.43
N LEU A 87 -13.19 11.43 -2.76
CA LEU A 87 -12.48 10.15 -2.77
C LEU A 87 -11.11 10.32 -2.14
N VAL A 88 -10.77 9.40 -1.24
CA VAL A 88 -9.43 9.33 -0.62
C VAL A 88 -8.94 7.89 -0.68
N SER A 89 -7.68 7.69 -1.02
CA SER A 89 -7.02 6.39 -0.87
C SER A 89 -5.72 6.53 -0.10
N LEU A 90 -5.33 5.49 0.64
CA LEU A 90 -4.03 5.42 1.31
C LEU A 90 -3.64 4.00 1.69
N THR A 91 -2.32 3.74 1.70
CA THR A 91 -1.65 2.71 2.51
C THR A 91 -0.89 3.42 3.61
N ILE A 92 -0.96 2.96 4.85
CA ILE A 92 -0.20 3.57 5.97
C ILE A 92 -0.08 2.61 7.15
N GLY A 93 1.02 2.69 7.89
CA GLY A 93 1.26 1.94 9.12
C GLY A 93 2.46 1.00 9.05
N GLY A 94 2.83 0.52 7.87
CA GLY A 94 3.97 -0.38 7.69
C GLY A 94 5.30 0.23 8.17
N ASN A 95 5.54 1.51 7.87
CA ASN A 95 6.75 2.21 8.33
C ASN A 95 6.72 2.50 9.83
N ASP A 96 5.55 2.75 10.43
CA ASP A 96 5.39 2.90 11.87
C ASP A 96 5.79 1.61 12.59
N ALA A 97 5.36 0.45 12.08
CA ALA A 97 5.72 -0.86 12.61
C ALA A 97 7.18 -1.29 12.31
N GLY A 98 7.95 -0.48 11.57
CA GLY A 98 9.36 -0.74 11.34
C GLY A 98 9.66 -1.70 10.19
N PHE A 99 8.83 -1.70 9.14
CA PHE A 99 8.96 -2.59 7.98
C PHE A 99 10.39 -2.69 7.42
N SER A 100 11.03 -1.54 7.09
CA SER A 100 12.37 -1.54 6.48
C SER A 100 13.43 -2.18 7.37
N SER A 101 13.43 -1.89 8.69
CA SER A 101 14.40 -2.46 9.62
C SER A 101 14.17 -3.96 9.85
N THR A 102 12.90 -4.39 9.88
CA THR A 102 12.54 -5.81 9.99
C THR A 102 13.02 -6.58 8.76
N MET A 103 12.75 -6.07 7.55
CA MET A 103 13.22 -6.68 6.31
C MET A 103 14.74 -6.77 6.25
N GLN A 104 15.45 -5.70 6.61
CA GLN A 104 16.91 -5.72 6.65
C GLN A 104 17.44 -6.79 7.62
N THR A 105 16.85 -6.91 8.81
CA THR A 105 17.23 -7.93 9.79
C THR A 105 16.93 -9.34 9.27
N CYS A 106 15.78 -9.55 8.64
CA CYS A 106 15.42 -10.85 8.08
C CYS A 106 16.34 -11.28 6.94
N VAL A 107 16.77 -10.34 6.09
CA VAL A 107 17.65 -10.65 4.95
C VAL A 107 19.08 -10.92 5.39
N LEU A 108 19.62 -10.12 6.33
CA LEU A 108 21.02 -10.15 6.70
C LEU A 108 21.32 -10.99 7.97
N GLY A 109 20.34 -11.16 8.85
CA GLY A 109 20.50 -11.85 10.13
C GLY A 109 20.17 -13.34 10.09
N SER A 110 20.20 -13.99 11.24
CA SER A 110 19.78 -15.37 11.44
C SER A 110 18.25 -15.49 11.44
N ASP A 111 17.72 -16.73 11.47
CA ASP A 111 16.28 -16.95 11.63
C ASP A 111 15.78 -16.38 12.97
N SER A 112 16.54 -16.56 14.05
CA SER A 112 16.16 -16.01 15.36
C SER A 112 16.14 -14.50 15.37
N ASP A 113 17.07 -13.82 14.69
CA ASP A 113 17.07 -12.36 14.60
C ASP A 113 15.85 -11.86 13.83
N CYS A 114 15.52 -12.52 12.71
CA CYS A 114 14.35 -12.21 11.92
C CYS A 114 13.06 -12.38 12.73
N LEU A 115 12.88 -13.53 13.39
CA LEU A 115 11.70 -13.81 14.21
C LEU A 115 11.55 -12.79 15.35
N ASN A 116 12.64 -12.39 15.99
CA ASN A 116 12.61 -11.36 17.04
C ASN A 116 12.22 -9.98 16.48
N ALA A 117 12.74 -9.63 15.28
CA ALA A 117 12.38 -8.37 14.63
C ALA A 117 10.91 -8.35 14.20
N VAL A 118 10.41 -9.45 13.64
CA VAL A 118 8.98 -9.64 13.30
C VAL A 118 8.11 -9.50 14.54
N ASN A 119 8.39 -10.25 15.62
CA ASN A 119 7.65 -10.14 16.87
C ASN A 119 7.62 -8.70 17.43
N THR A 120 8.70 -7.96 17.27
CA THR A 120 8.77 -6.55 17.71
C THR A 120 7.84 -5.68 16.85
N ALA A 121 7.84 -5.87 15.53
CA ALA A 121 6.97 -5.16 14.60
C ALA A 121 5.48 -5.48 14.85
N GLU A 122 5.13 -6.74 15.06
CA GLU A 122 3.77 -7.18 15.38
C GLU A 122 3.28 -6.61 16.71
N ASN A 123 4.13 -6.65 17.75
CA ASN A 123 3.80 -6.04 19.05
C ASN A 123 3.52 -4.53 18.91
N TYR A 124 4.28 -3.84 18.07
CA TYR A 124 4.02 -2.42 17.79
C TYR A 124 2.69 -2.25 17.04
N ALA A 125 2.46 -3.06 16.00
CA ALA A 125 1.24 -3.02 15.20
C ALA A 125 -0.01 -3.24 16.06
N VAL A 126 0.02 -4.18 17.01
CA VAL A 126 -1.12 -4.52 17.86
C VAL A 126 -1.34 -3.49 18.99
N ASN A 127 -0.26 -3.00 19.63
CA ASN A 127 -0.37 -2.24 20.88
C ASN A 127 -0.24 -0.72 20.70
N THR A 128 0.39 -0.24 19.62
CA THR A 128 0.71 1.18 19.44
C THR A 128 0.03 1.77 18.21
N LEU A 129 0.07 1.06 17.10
CA LEU A 129 -0.44 1.55 15.81
C LEU A 129 -1.95 1.88 15.81
N PRO A 130 -2.85 1.17 16.53
CA PRO A 130 -4.28 1.49 16.51
C PRO A 130 -4.58 2.94 16.86
N GLY A 131 -3.99 3.47 17.93
CA GLY A 131 -4.19 4.87 18.32
C GLY A 131 -3.62 5.89 17.33
N GLN A 132 -2.59 5.53 16.58
CA GLN A 132 -2.01 6.37 15.54
C GLN A 132 -2.90 6.38 14.27
N LEU A 133 -3.44 5.22 13.88
CA LEU A 133 -4.39 5.10 12.77
C LEU A 133 -5.69 5.86 13.07
N ASP A 134 -6.22 5.74 14.29
CA ASP A 134 -7.41 6.48 14.72
C ASP A 134 -7.23 8.00 14.56
N GLN A 135 -6.07 8.54 14.93
CA GLN A 135 -5.75 9.95 14.74
C GLN A 135 -5.76 10.34 13.25
N VAL A 136 -5.15 9.53 12.38
CA VAL A 136 -5.13 9.77 10.92
C VAL A 136 -6.55 9.73 10.36
N TYR A 137 -7.32 8.70 10.68
CA TYR A 137 -8.68 8.52 10.15
C TYR A 137 -9.65 9.59 10.66
N SER A 138 -9.54 9.97 11.92
CA SER A 138 -10.29 11.08 12.50
C SER A 138 -9.96 12.42 11.81
N ALA A 139 -8.69 12.66 11.50
CA ALA A 139 -8.27 13.86 10.78
C ALA A 139 -8.81 13.88 9.33
N ILE A 140 -8.76 12.74 8.62
CA ILE A 140 -9.34 12.59 7.28
C ILE A 140 -10.84 12.89 7.33
N LYS A 141 -11.58 12.29 8.25
CA LYS A 141 -13.02 12.47 8.43
C LYS A 141 -13.39 13.92 8.75
N SER A 142 -12.58 14.58 9.58
CA SER A 142 -12.77 15.99 9.92
C SER A 142 -12.56 16.92 8.72
N LYS A 143 -11.57 16.67 7.88
CA LYS A 143 -11.24 17.49 6.70
C LYS A 143 -12.17 17.23 5.53
N SER A 144 -12.60 15.99 5.34
CA SER A 144 -13.38 15.53 4.20
C SER A 144 -14.53 14.62 4.65
N PRO A 145 -15.55 15.19 5.35
CA PRO A 145 -16.58 14.41 6.04
C PRO A 145 -17.46 13.58 5.11
N ASN A 146 -17.52 13.94 3.83
CA ASN A 146 -18.33 13.26 2.82
C ASN A 146 -17.49 12.41 1.85
N ALA A 147 -16.19 12.26 2.09
CA ALA A 147 -15.34 11.48 1.23
C ALA A 147 -15.58 9.98 1.43
N HIS A 148 -15.63 9.23 0.33
CA HIS A 148 -15.39 7.80 0.34
C HIS A 148 -13.90 7.57 0.57
N VAL A 149 -13.56 6.85 1.63
CA VAL A 149 -12.16 6.61 2.03
C VAL A 149 -11.86 5.14 1.90
N VAL A 150 -10.87 4.81 1.08
CA VAL A 150 -10.40 3.44 0.84
C VAL A 150 -8.99 3.31 1.40
N VAL A 151 -8.82 2.45 2.39
CA VAL A 151 -7.52 2.10 2.95
C VAL A 151 -7.10 0.77 2.37
N MET A 152 -5.99 0.79 1.63
CA MET A 152 -5.45 -0.39 0.97
C MET A 152 -4.57 -1.18 1.94
N GLY A 153 -4.71 -2.51 1.96
CA GLY A 153 -3.84 -3.42 2.70
C GLY A 153 -2.47 -3.62 2.03
N TYR A 154 -1.64 -4.44 2.68
CA TYR A 154 -0.33 -4.86 2.17
C TYR A 154 -0.37 -6.33 1.73
N PRO A 155 0.29 -6.72 0.62
CA PRO A 155 0.29 -8.10 0.18
C PRO A 155 1.22 -8.98 1.03
N HIS A 156 1.04 -10.29 0.97
CA HIS A 156 2.11 -11.21 1.34
C HIS A 156 3.32 -10.95 0.45
N LEU A 157 4.52 -10.93 1.07
CA LEU A 157 5.73 -10.64 0.30
C LEU A 157 6.29 -11.87 -0.40
N TYR A 158 6.16 -13.06 0.21
CA TYR A 158 6.86 -14.26 -0.25
C TYR A 158 5.93 -15.44 -0.52
N GLN A 159 6.16 -16.10 -1.64
CA GLN A 159 5.60 -17.42 -1.89
C GLN A 159 6.27 -18.45 -0.99
N ILE A 160 5.49 -19.15 -0.16
CA ILE A 160 5.97 -20.24 0.68
C ILE A 160 6.24 -21.47 -0.20
N GLY A 161 7.39 -22.14 0.01
CA GLY A 161 7.84 -23.25 -0.84
C GLY A 161 8.31 -22.83 -2.23
N GLY A 162 8.24 -21.55 -2.57
CA GLY A 162 8.71 -21.00 -3.84
C GLY A 162 10.24 -21.01 -3.96
N TYR A 163 10.75 -21.08 -5.19
CA TYR A 163 12.18 -21.10 -5.45
C TYR A 163 12.73 -19.69 -5.72
N CYS A 164 13.71 -19.29 -4.93
CA CYS A 164 14.51 -18.09 -5.15
C CYS A 164 15.99 -18.41 -5.04
N LEU A 165 16.75 -18.07 -6.06
CA LEU A 165 18.21 -18.12 -5.95
C LEU A 165 18.68 -17.01 -4.99
N PHE A 166 19.44 -17.37 -3.95
CA PHE A 166 19.89 -16.46 -2.89
C PHE A 166 18.76 -15.78 -2.05
N GLY A 167 17.58 -16.37 -2.00
CA GLY A 167 16.47 -15.91 -1.16
C GLY A 167 16.60 -16.35 0.30
N ILE A 168 15.75 -15.79 1.16
CA ILE A 168 15.59 -16.25 2.55
C ILE A 168 14.76 -17.54 2.62
N GLY A 169 14.96 -18.34 3.68
CA GLY A 169 14.25 -19.61 3.91
C GLY A 169 12.78 -19.42 4.31
N ASP A 170 12.00 -20.52 4.20
CA ASP A 170 10.55 -20.49 4.45
C ASP A 170 10.18 -20.10 5.89
N THR A 171 11.02 -20.37 6.88
CA THR A 171 10.80 -19.91 8.26
C THR A 171 10.67 -18.38 8.32
N LYS A 172 11.59 -17.66 7.69
CA LYS A 172 11.55 -16.19 7.62
C LYS A 172 10.43 -15.68 6.75
N ARG A 173 10.19 -16.33 5.59
CA ARG A 173 9.10 -15.96 4.67
C ARG A 173 7.74 -16.05 5.36
N ALA A 174 7.50 -17.15 6.06
CA ALA A 174 6.25 -17.36 6.82
C ALA A 174 6.06 -16.28 7.88
N ALA A 175 7.10 -15.98 8.67
CA ALA A 175 7.04 -14.94 9.69
C ALA A 175 6.76 -13.54 9.09
N ILE A 176 7.39 -13.19 7.95
CA ILE A 176 7.15 -11.91 7.27
C ILE A 176 5.71 -11.82 6.74
N ASN A 177 5.18 -12.90 6.16
CA ASN A 177 3.79 -12.93 5.70
C ASN A 177 2.80 -12.84 6.88
N GLU A 178 3.06 -13.52 8.00
CA GLU A 178 2.28 -13.43 9.23
C GLU A 178 2.26 -12.00 9.79
N ALA A 179 3.40 -11.30 9.72
CA ALA A 179 3.44 -9.88 10.11
C ALA A 179 2.58 -8.99 9.20
N ALA A 180 2.49 -9.29 7.89
CA ALA A 180 1.59 -8.60 6.99
C ALA A 180 0.12 -8.89 7.34
N ASP A 181 -0.22 -10.14 7.68
CA ASP A 181 -1.57 -10.52 8.15
C ASP A 181 -1.94 -9.80 9.44
N THR A 182 -1.03 -9.74 10.40
CA THR A 182 -1.21 -9.02 11.67
C THR A 182 -1.43 -7.52 11.42
N LEU A 183 -0.61 -6.91 10.56
CA LEU A 183 -0.73 -5.50 10.22
C LEU A 183 -2.08 -5.19 9.55
N ASP A 184 -2.46 -5.96 8.55
CA ASP A 184 -3.72 -5.78 7.82
C ASP A 184 -4.95 -6.04 8.70
N SER A 185 -4.87 -6.98 9.64
CA SER A 185 -5.92 -7.21 10.63
C SER A 185 -6.13 -5.99 11.53
N VAL A 186 -5.04 -5.36 11.99
CA VAL A 186 -5.11 -4.13 12.80
C VAL A 186 -5.66 -2.97 11.96
N ILE A 187 -5.14 -2.76 10.75
CA ILE A 187 -5.61 -1.70 9.85
C ILE A 187 -7.10 -1.87 9.54
N SER A 188 -7.52 -3.06 9.14
CA SER A 188 -8.91 -3.39 8.81
C SER A 188 -9.87 -3.09 9.96
N LYS A 189 -9.49 -3.42 11.19
CA LYS A 189 -10.27 -3.13 12.38
C LYS A 189 -10.44 -1.62 12.60
N GLU A 190 -9.36 -0.86 12.52
CA GLU A 190 -9.43 0.59 12.73
C GLU A 190 -10.14 1.31 11.57
N VAL A 191 -10.02 0.79 10.35
CA VAL A 191 -10.78 1.24 9.18
C VAL A 191 -12.29 1.06 9.40
N ALA A 192 -12.70 -0.11 9.91
CA ALA A 192 -14.10 -0.39 10.24
C ALA A 192 -14.61 0.53 11.37
N ASN A 193 -13.80 0.78 12.40
CA ASN A 193 -14.12 1.72 13.47
C ASN A 193 -14.36 3.15 12.95
N ALA A 194 -13.58 3.57 11.96
CA ALA A 194 -13.73 4.88 11.30
C ALA A 194 -14.93 4.95 10.33
N GLY A 195 -15.53 3.82 9.96
CA GLY A 195 -16.57 3.72 8.94
C GLY A 195 -16.03 3.92 7.52
N PHE A 196 -14.78 3.53 7.28
CA PHE A 196 -14.10 3.57 5.98
C PHE A 196 -14.13 2.18 5.32
N THR A 197 -13.63 2.07 4.10
CA THR A 197 -13.51 0.80 3.37
C THR A 197 -12.08 0.29 3.46
N PHE A 198 -11.91 -0.95 3.93
CA PHE A 198 -10.63 -1.67 3.82
C PHE A 198 -10.59 -2.47 2.53
N ALA A 199 -9.53 -2.31 1.76
CA ALA A 199 -9.33 -2.99 0.48
C ALA A 199 -8.15 -3.96 0.60
N ASP A 200 -8.47 -5.24 0.83
CA ASP A 200 -7.49 -6.32 0.97
C ASP A 200 -6.94 -6.72 -0.40
N VAL A 201 -5.63 -6.67 -0.55
CA VAL A 201 -4.95 -7.00 -1.81
C VAL A 201 -4.32 -8.39 -1.80
N ARG A 202 -4.30 -9.10 -0.67
CA ARG A 202 -3.57 -10.37 -0.51
C ARG A 202 -4.01 -11.44 -1.51
N ASP A 203 -5.31 -11.61 -1.69
CA ASP A 203 -5.86 -12.59 -2.64
C ASP A 203 -5.48 -12.27 -4.09
N THR A 204 -5.41 -10.98 -4.44
CA THR A 204 -5.04 -10.56 -5.80
C THR A 204 -3.56 -10.79 -6.08
N PHE A 205 -2.70 -10.66 -5.07
CA PHE A 205 -1.26 -10.93 -5.18
C PHE A 205 -0.90 -12.42 -5.07
N ALA A 206 -1.84 -13.29 -4.72
CA ALA A 206 -1.57 -14.72 -4.54
C ALA A 206 -1.03 -15.36 -5.84
N GLY A 207 0.15 -15.97 -5.75
CA GLY A 207 0.88 -16.55 -6.89
C GLY A 207 1.84 -15.57 -7.60
N HIS A 208 1.83 -14.29 -7.21
CA HIS A 208 2.70 -13.23 -7.76
C HIS A 208 3.69 -12.66 -6.73
N GLU A 209 3.81 -13.31 -5.58
CA GLU A 209 4.74 -12.94 -4.52
C GLU A 209 6.19 -13.21 -4.93
N ILE A 210 7.13 -12.66 -4.17
CA ILE A 210 8.56 -12.96 -4.32
C ILE A 210 8.77 -14.47 -4.21
N CYS A 211 9.53 -15.06 -5.11
CA CYS A 211 9.75 -16.51 -5.30
C CYS A 211 8.54 -17.27 -5.89
N GLY A 212 7.50 -16.59 -6.34
CA GLY A 212 6.32 -17.19 -6.98
C GLY A 212 6.51 -17.57 -8.46
N GLY A 213 7.73 -17.50 -8.99
CA GLY A 213 8.01 -17.86 -10.38
C GLY A 213 8.50 -16.67 -11.24
N LEU A 214 8.07 -16.63 -12.52
CA LEU A 214 8.54 -15.61 -13.46
C LEU A 214 7.68 -14.35 -13.50
N ASP A 215 6.43 -14.44 -13.04
CA ASP A 215 5.47 -13.33 -13.03
C ASP A 215 5.27 -12.83 -11.60
N THR A 216 6.35 -12.26 -11.03
CA THR A 216 6.28 -11.66 -9.70
C THR A 216 5.90 -10.19 -9.79
N TRP A 217 5.02 -9.76 -8.90
CA TRP A 217 4.52 -8.38 -8.81
C TRP A 217 5.20 -7.57 -7.72
N LEU A 218 6.12 -8.18 -7.01
CA LEU A 218 6.92 -7.57 -5.97
C LEU A 218 8.41 -7.72 -6.30
N HIS A 219 9.16 -6.66 -6.07
CA HIS A 219 10.62 -6.75 -6.13
C HIS A 219 11.15 -7.56 -4.93
N SER A 220 12.07 -8.47 -5.19
CA SER A 220 13.00 -8.96 -4.18
C SER A 220 14.03 -7.86 -3.84
N THR A 221 15.16 -8.18 -3.25
CA THR A 221 16.28 -7.23 -3.14
C THR A 221 16.67 -6.75 -4.54
N THR A 222 16.57 -5.46 -4.79
CA THR A 222 16.83 -4.86 -6.10
C THR A 222 17.63 -3.56 -5.99
N TRP A 223 17.99 -2.97 -7.12
CA TRP A 223 18.64 -1.65 -7.19
C TRP A 223 17.78 -0.70 -8.03
N PRO A 224 17.50 0.51 -7.52
CA PRO A 224 17.92 1.09 -6.23
C PRO A 224 17.36 0.34 -5.02
N ILE A 225 18.13 0.26 -3.93
CA ILE A 225 17.81 -0.61 -2.78
C ILE A 225 16.49 -0.24 -2.10
N ASP A 226 16.08 0.99 -2.15
CA ASP A 226 14.83 1.50 -1.59
C ASP A 226 13.57 1.06 -2.38
N GLU A 227 13.75 0.43 -3.55
CA GLU A 227 12.68 -0.22 -4.30
C GLU A 227 12.47 -1.68 -3.94
N SER A 228 13.39 -2.26 -3.14
CA SER A 228 13.24 -3.64 -2.67
C SER A 228 11.96 -3.80 -1.84
N TYR A 229 11.28 -4.95 -2.04
CA TYR A 229 10.05 -5.33 -1.33
C TYR A 229 8.85 -4.41 -1.60
N HIS A 230 8.88 -3.67 -2.71
CA HIS A 230 7.77 -2.86 -3.17
C HIS A 230 7.12 -3.47 -4.42
N PRO A 231 5.84 -3.17 -4.67
CA PRO A 231 5.17 -3.57 -5.91
C PRO A 231 5.85 -2.96 -7.13
N ASN A 232 6.09 -3.78 -8.14
CA ASN A 232 6.50 -3.30 -9.46
C ASN A 232 5.29 -2.71 -10.23
N SER A 233 5.47 -2.36 -11.50
CA SER A 233 4.39 -1.79 -12.32
C SER A 233 3.19 -2.74 -12.46
N SER A 234 3.41 -4.06 -12.57
CA SER A 234 2.32 -5.05 -12.60
C SER A 234 1.61 -5.13 -11.25
N GLY A 235 2.35 -5.12 -10.14
CA GLY A 235 1.74 -5.11 -8.80
C GLY A 235 0.86 -3.89 -8.56
N GLN A 236 1.20 -2.74 -9.13
CA GLN A 236 0.36 -1.54 -9.08
C GLN A 236 -0.86 -1.65 -10.01
N ALA A 237 -0.66 -2.10 -11.27
CA ALA A 237 -1.69 -2.11 -12.29
C ALA A 237 -2.66 -3.29 -12.17
N ASP A 238 -2.14 -4.47 -11.86
CA ASP A 238 -2.91 -5.73 -11.85
C ASP A 238 -3.23 -6.19 -10.42
N GLY A 239 -2.43 -5.76 -9.42
CA GLY A 239 -2.65 -6.05 -8.01
C GLY A 239 -3.52 -4.99 -7.31
N TYR A 240 -3.02 -3.76 -7.18
CA TYR A 240 -3.68 -2.69 -6.42
C TYR A 240 -4.86 -2.04 -7.15
N LEU A 241 -4.69 -1.68 -8.43
CA LEU A 241 -5.71 -0.91 -9.16
C LEU A 241 -7.07 -1.63 -9.27
N PRO A 242 -7.17 -2.94 -9.58
CA PRO A 242 -8.46 -3.62 -9.64
C PRO A 242 -9.19 -3.62 -8.29
N VAL A 243 -8.46 -3.85 -7.18
CA VAL A 243 -9.03 -3.86 -5.83
C VAL A 243 -9.52 -2.47 -5.44
N PHE A 244 -8.72 -1.42 -5.69
CA PHE A 244 -9.14 -0.04 -5.46
C PHE A 244 -10.36 0.37 -6.29
N SER A 245 -10.43 -0.08 -7.55
CA SER A 245 -11.53 0.28 -8.46
C SER A 245 -12.87 -0.37 -8.10
N GLN A 246 -12.85 -1.44 -7.29
CA GLN A 246 -14.03 -2.18 -6.85
C GLN A 246 -14.50 -1.82 -5.43
N SER A 247 -13.74 -0.98 -4.74
CA SER A 247 -13.91 -0.65 -3.31
C SER A 247 -14.85 0.55 -3.06
#